data_19258b7ef59e57aff393034a821e9d1b
#
_entry.id   19258b7ef59e57aff393034a821e9d1b
#
_cell.length_a   1.000
_cell.length_b   1.000
_cell.length_c   1.000
_cell.angle_alpha   90.00
_cell.angle_beta   90.00
_cell.angle_gamma   90.00
#
_symmetry.space_group_name_H-M   'P 1'
#
loop_
_entity.id
_entity.type
_entity.pdbx_description
1 polymer ?
#
loop_
_entity_poly.entity_id
_entity_poly.type
_entity_poly.pdbx_seq_one_letter_code
_entity_poly.pdbx_strand_id
1 'polypeptide(L)'
;MSTMLWKDRVAVVTGAGGTLCSVIAKHLAAKGMKVVLVGRTKEKLDPVAEAISSVGGVCRVEPGDVTDEARMTEIAECVRREWGSCRILVNGAGGNNIKAMSTLTQFDRRELDRTLPEGERGFSDIDLAAFESVLRTNTIGTVLPCRVFGMQMAESGGGSILNFASMNTYRPLTRVAAYAMSKAAIANFTQFLANYYAPANIRINAVAPGFFVNERSVKYLRTPDGGLSPRGERVMQHTPLGRFGEAPELLGCVEWLLDDYKAAFVTGITVPVDGGFLASTGV
;
A
#
# COMPACT_ATOMS: atom_id res chain seq x y z
N MET A 1 -24.42 11.25 -9.09
CA MET A 1 -24.87 10.32 -8.03
C MET A 1 -23.71 9.82 -7.14
N SER A 2 -22.48 9.65 -7.63
CA SER A 2 -21.35 9.13 -6.83
C SER A 2 -20.90 10.03 -5.66
N THR A 3 -20.96 11.34 -5.79
CA THR A 3 -20.51 12.30 -4.75
C THR A 3 -21.38 12.32 -3.48
N MET A 4 -22.65 11.93 -3.55
CA MET A 4 -23.51 11.87 -2.36
C MET A 4 -23.24 10.67 -1.45
N LEU A 5 -22.70 9.58 -2.00
CA LEU A 5 -22.48 8.33 -1.26
C LEU A 5 -21.35 8.43 -0.22
N TRP A 6 -20.36 9.30 -0.43
CA TRP A 6 -19.16 9.41 0.41
C TRP A 6 -19.15 10.66 1.30
N LYS A 7 -20.08 11.60 1.05
CA LYS A 7 -20.14 12.84 1.81
C LYS A 7 -20.28 12.58 3.31
N ASP A 8 -19.44 13.24 4.09
CA ASP A 8 -19.38 13.19 5.56
C ASP A 8 -19.03 11.82 6.17
N ARG A 9 -18.77 10.79 5.34
CA ARG A 9 -18.31 9.48 5.83
C ARG A 9 -16.82 9.50 6.16
N VAL A 10 -16.40 8.63 7.05
CA VAL A 10 -15.02 8.56 7.52
C VAL A 10 -14.20 7.58 6.69
N ALA A 11 -13.07 8.04 6.19
CA ALA A 11 -12.02 7.21 5.61
C ALA A 11 -10.75 7.26 6.45
N VAL A 12 -10.15 6.11 6.69
CA VAL A 12 -8.83 5.99 7.33
C VAL A 12 -7.83 5.52 6.28
N VAL A 13 -6.74 6.28 6.11
CA VAL A 13 -5.68 5.96 5.16
C VAL A 13 -4.37 5.79 5.92
N THR A 14 -3.86 4.57 5.97
CA THR A 14 -2.55 4.29 6.57
C THR A 14 -1.43 4.48 5.54
N GLY A 15 -0.26 4.91 6.01
CA GLY A 15 0.82 5.29 5.09
C GLY A 15 0.51 6.55 4.27
N ALA A 16 -0.37 7.41 4.78
CA ALA A 16 -0.93 8.57 4.08
C ALA A 16 0.11 9.60 3.61
N GLY A 17 1.29 9.65 4.24
CA GLY A 17 2.41 10.48 3.78
C GLY A 17 3.22 9.88 2.61
N GLY A 18 2.83 8.69 2.11
CA GLY A 18 3.48 8.05 0.96
C GLY A 18 2.87 8.48 -0.37
N THR A 19 3.62 8.36 -1.46
CA THR A 19 3.26 8.87 -2.79
C THR A 19 1.87 8.43 -3.27
N LEU A 20 1.53 7.15 -3.17
CA LEU A 20 0.25 6.62 -3.64
C LEU A 20 -0.89 6.96 -2.67
N CYS A 21 -0.65 6.76 -1.38
CA CYS A 21 -1.68 6.97 -0.36
C CYS A 21 -2.01 8.45 -0.12
N SER A 22 -1.05 9.37 -0.33
CA SER A 22 -1.33 10.81 -0.26
C SER A 22 -2.29 11.26 -1.36
N VAL A 23 -2.15 10.70 -2.57
CA VAL A 23 -3.06 10.98 -3.69
C VAL A 23 -4.45 10.41 -3.42
N ILE A 24 -4.52 9.19 -2.86
CA ILE A 24 -5.80 8.58 -2.48
C ILE A 24 -6.49 9.38 -1.37
N ALA A 25 -5.75 9.79 -0.32
CA ALA A 25 -6.30 10.59 0.76
C ALA A 25 -6.88 11.91 0.27
N LYS A 26 -6.15 12.63 -0.58
CA LYS A 26 -6.63 13.88 -1.23
C LYS A 26 -7.86 13.62 -2.10
N HIS A 27 -7.88 12.54 -2.85
CA HIS A 27 -9.02 12.17 -3.69
C HIS A 27 -10.28 11.88 -2.86
N LEU A 28 -10.17 11.09 -1.78
CA LEU A 28 -11.29 10.79 -0.90
C LEU A 28 -11.83 12.06 -0.21
N ALA A 29 -10.94 12.95 0.23
CA ALA A 29 -11.35 14.25 0.78
C ALA A 29 -12.08 15.13 -0.25
N ALA A 30 -11.60 15.18 -1.49
CA ALA A 30 -12.26 15.90 -2.60
C ALA A 30 -13.64 15.32 -2.95
N LYS A 31 -13.90 14.04 -2.63
CA LYS A 31 -15.22 13.40 -2.74
C LYS A 31 -16.13 13.68 -1.52
N GLY A 32 -15.67 14.50 -0.56
CA GLY A 32 -16.41 14.93 0.62
C GLY A 32 -16.28 14.02 1.83
N MET A 33 -15.34 13.09 1.85
CA MET A 33 -15.07 12.28 3.03
C MET A 33 -14.26 13.05 4.07
N LYS A 34 -14.43 12.70 5.34
CA LYS A 34 -13.55 13.07 6.44
C LYS A 34 -12.39 12.07 6.48
N VAL A 35 -11.18 12.51 6.23
CA VAL A 35 -10.04 11.62 6.02
C VAL A 35 -9.08 11.65 7.21
N VAL A 36 -8.84 10.48 7.81
CA VAL A 36 -7.83 10.28 8.85
C VAL A 36 -6.51 9.86 8.18
N LEU A 37 -5.49 10.67 8.37
CA LEU A 37 -4.15 10.46 7.81
C LEU A 37 -3.27 9.79 8.84
N VAL A 38 -3.01 8.48 8.69
CA VAL A 38 -2.19 7.71 9.62
C VAL A 38 -0.81 7.44 9.03
N GLY A 39 0.24 7.67 9.83
CA GLY A 39 1.62 7.38 9.46
C GLY A 39 2.59 7.74 10.56
N ARG A 40 3.81 7.19 10.55
CA ARG A 40 4.79 7.35 11.64
C ARG A 40 5.40 8.76 11.73
N THR A 41 5.50 9.45 10.61
CA THR A 41 6.26 10.70 10.47
C THR A 41 5.28 11.84 10.22
N LYS A 42 5.03 12.66 11.23
CA LYS A 42 4.07 13.78 11.15
C LYS A 42 4.41 14.76 10.03
N GLU A 43 5.69 15.07 9.85
CA GLU A 43 6.22 15.97 8.82
C GLU A 43 5.91 15.52 7.38
N LYS A 44 5.55 14.24 7.18
CA LYS A 44 5.08 13.71 5.89
C LYS A 44 3.57 13.75 5.75
N LEU A 45 2.84 13.82 6.85
CA LEU A 45 1.39 13.92 6.87
C LEU A 45 0.91 15.36 6.73
N ASP A 46 1.63 16.31 7.34
CA ASP A 46 1.26 17.73 7.36
C ASP A 46 1.08 18.32 5.95
N PRO A 47 1.96 18.11 4.96
CA PRO A 47 1.74 18.60 3.60
C PRO A 47 0.52 18.00 2.91
N VAL A 48 0.15 16.77 3.27
CA VAL A 48 -1.07 16.13 2.74
C VAL A 48 -2.31 16.78 3.35
N ALA A 49 -2.27 17.04 4.66
CA ALA A 49 -3.34 17.71 5.38
C ALA A 49 -3.54 19.16 4.89
N GLU A 50 -2.45 19.92 4.69
CA GLU A 50 -2.49 21.26 4.12
C GLU A 50 -3.13 21.26 2.73
N ALA A 51 -2.72 20.32 1.86
CA ALA A 51 -3.29 20.20 0.52
C ALA A 51 -4.78 19.85 0.53
N ILE A 52 -5.24 19.05 1.49
CA ILE A 52 -6.68 18.75 1.68
C ILE A 52 -7.42 19.98 2.18
N SER A 53 -6.90 20.66 3.19
CA SER A 53 -7.53 21.81 3.81
C SER A 53 -7.62 23.02 2.88
N SER A 54 -6.59 23.23 2.04
CA SER A 54 -6.54 24.35 1.08
C SER A 54 -7.65 24.32 0.04
N VAL A 55 -8.25 23.16 -0.20
CA VAL A 55 -9.42 22.99 -1.10
C VAL A 55 -10.74 22.77 -0.35
N GLY A 56 -10.76 23.06 0.96
CA GLY A 56 -11.97 22.93 1.79
C GLY A 56 -12.31 21.49 2.21
N GLY A 57 -11.40 20.56 2.02
CA GLY A 57 -11.55 19.18 2.48
C GLY A 57 -11.34 19.05 4.00
N VAL A 58 -11.87 17.97 4.58
CA VAL A 58 -11.76 17.70 6.01
C VAL A 58 -10.80 16.54 6.24
N CYS A 59 -9.74 16.78 7.02
CA CYS A 59 -8.82 15.73 7.40
C CYS A 59 -8.33 15.88 8.84
N ARG A 60 -7.72 14.80 9.34
CA ARG A 60 -7.10 14.74 10.66
C ARG A 60 -5.76 13.99 10.55
N VAL A 61 -4.73 14.53 11.14
CA VAL A 61 -3.39 13.92 11.20
C VAL A 61 -3.26 13.10 12.47
N GLU A 62 -2.98 11.81 12.32
CA GLU A 62 -2.81 10.86 13.42
C GLU A 62 -1.46 10.12 13.27
N PRO A 63 -0.38 10.69 13.85
CA PRO A 63 0.91 10.01 13.87
C PRO A 63 0.82 8.70 14.66
N GLY A 64 1.27 7.59 14.05
CA GLY A 64 1.24 6.28 14.70
C GLY A 64 1.90 5.19 13.87
N ASP A 65 2.40 4.17 14.53
CA ASP A 65 2.86 2.93 13.89
C ASP A 65 1.66 1.98 13.77
N VAL A 66 1.41 1.52 12.56
CA VAL A 66 0.32 0.58 12.26
C VAL A 66 0.49 -0.79 12.91
N THR A 67 1.65 -1.07 13.51
CA THR A 67 1.92 -2.29 14.29
C THR A 67 1.79 -2.10 15.79
N ASP A 68 1.43 -0.90 16.24
CA ASP A 68 1.14 -0.57 17.64
C ASP A 68 -0.38 -0.66 17.89
N GLU A 69 -0.79 -1.71 18.59
CA GLU A 69 -2.19 -2.00 18.87
C GLU A 69 -2.86 -0.92 19.74
N ALA A 70 -2.16 -0.43 20.77
CA ALA A 70 -2.70 0.58 21.65
C ALA A 70 -2.96 1.88 20.87
N ARG A 71 -1.99 2.30 20.03
CA ARG A 71 -2.13 3.51 19.23
C ARG A 71 -3.24 3.38 18.18
N MET A 72 -3.35 2.24 17.49
CA MET A 72 -4.42 2.03 16.51
C MET A 72 -5.80 2.03 17.17
N THR A 73 -5.94 1.45 18.34
CA THR A 73 -7.19 1.46 19.10
C THR A 73 -7.55 2.87 19.56
N GLU A 74 -6.59 3.62 20.09
CA GLU A 74 -6.78 5.02 20.49
C GLU A 74 -7.28 5.89 19.31
N ILE A 75 -6.63 5.77 18.15
CA ILE A 75 -7.04 6.48 16.93
C ILE A 75 -8.48 6.12 16.57
N ALA A 76 -8.79 4.83 16.55
CA ALA A 76 -10.11 4.34 16.17
C ALA A 76 -11.22 4.84 17.12
N GLU A 77 -10.99 4.81 18.43
CA GLU A 77 -11.93 5.30 19.43
C GLU A 77 -12.12 6.81 19.33
N CYS A 78 -11.04 7.56 19.16
CA CYS A 78 -11.09 9.01 19.00
C CYS A 78 -11.88 9.41 17.76
N VAL A 79 -11.58 8.78 16.61
CA VAL A 79 -12.28 9.02 15.34
C VAL A 79 -13.76 8.68 15.47
N ARG A 80 -14.09 7.53 16.07
CA ARG A 80 -15.47 7.10 16.27
C ARG A 80 -16.26 8.09 17.12
N ARG A 81 -15.68 8.61 18.19
CA ARG A 81 -16.32 9.57 19.08
C ARG A 81 -16.62 10.91 18.41
N GLU A 82 -15.70 11.39 17.57
CA GLU A 82 -15.79 12.74 17.00
C GLU A 82 -16.43 12.77 15.61
N TRP A 83 -16.21 11.74 14.80
CA TRP A 83 -16.63 11.73 13.39
C TRP A 83 -17.58 10.57 13.04
N GLY A 84 -17.73 9.60 13.91
CA GLY A 84 -18.44 8.37 13.65
C GLY A 84 -17.54 7.22 13.18
N SER A 85 -18.15 6.09 12.87
CA SER A 85 -17.44 4.87 12.50
C SER A 85 -16.73 4.98 11.15
N CYS A 86 -15.58 4.36 11.05
CA CYS A 86 -14.86 4.20 9.80
C CYS A 86 -15.73 3.48 8.76
N ARG A 87 -15.84 4.03 7.56
CA ARG A 87 -16.55 3.41 6.43
C ARG A 87 -15.60 2.88 5.38
N ILE A 88 -14.45 3.53 5.21
CA ILE A 88 -13.41 3.14 4.27
C ILE A 88 -12.07 3.03 5.01
N LEU A 89 -11.41 1.89 4.88
CA LEU A 89 -10.03 1.70 5.35
C LEU A 89 -9.11 1.42 4.16
N VAL A 90 -8.06 2.22 4.01
CA VAL A 90 -7.00 2.00 3.02
C VAL A 90 -5.71 1.63 3.75
N ASN A 91 -5.28 0.39 3.62
CA ASN A 91 -4.07 -0.14 4.22
C ASN A 91 -2.88 0.00 3.25
N GLY A 92 -2.25 1.18 3.26
CA GLY A 92 -1.11 1.48 2.40
C GLY A 92 0.21 1.65 3.15
N ALA A 93 0.22 1.50 4.48
CA ALA A 93 1.46 1.50 5.24
C ALA A 93 2.31 0.27 4.89
N GLY A 94 3.58 0.50 4.60
CA GLY A 94 4.50 -0.57 4.24
C GLY A 94 5.74 -0.05 3.52
N GLY A 95 6.61 -0.98 3.18
CA GLY A 95 7.83 -0.65 2.47
C GLY A 95 8.83 -1.81 2.49
N ASN A 96 10.07 -1.48 2.15
CA ASN A 96 11.19 -2.40 2.17
C ASN A 96 12.34 -1.81 3.00
N ASN A 97 13.28 -2.66 3.39
CA ASN A 97 14.50 -2.30 4.08
C ASN A 97 15.71 -2.79 3.25
N ILE A 98 16.66 -1.90 3.01
CA ILE A 98 17.85 -2.23 2.20
C ILE A 98 18.69 -3.37 2.79
N LYS A 99 18.69 -3.52 4.13
CA LYS A 99 19.37 -4.60 4.81
C LYS A 99 18.68 -5.97 4.62
N ALA A 100 17.38 -5.95 4.31
CA ALA A 100 16.58 -7.14 4.00
C ALA A 100 16.63 -7.50 2.50
N MET A 101 17.50 -6.87 1.72
CA MET A 101 17.62 -7.10 0.27
C MET A 101 18.99 -7.69 -0.05
N SER A 102 19.03 -8.65 -0.98
CA SER A 102 20.29 -8.99 -1.65
C SER A 102 20.65 -7.92 -2.68
N THR A 103 21.91 -7.81 -3.03
CA THR A 103 22.38 -7.03 -4.19
C THR A 103 22.51 -7.93 -5.42
N LEU A 104 22.76 -9.21 -5.19
CA LEU A 104 22.81 -10.22 -6.23
C LEU A 104 21.40 -10.65 -6.67
N THR A 105 21.25 -10.96 -7.93
CA THR A 105 19.99 -11.47 -8.50
C THR A 105 19.92 -12.97 -8.55
N GLN A 106 21.05 -13.63 -8.46
CA GLN A 106 21.25 -15.09 -8.48
C GLN A 106 22.39 -15.44 -7.55
N PHE A 107 22.46 -16.70 -7.15
CA PHE A 107 23.57 -17.25 -6.37
C PHE A 107 24.90 -17.07 -7.12
N ASP A 108 25.91 -16.63 -6.39
CA ASP A 108 27.30 -16.53 -6.85
C ASP A 108 28.19 -17.42 -5.96
N ARG A 109 29.09 -18.21 -6.56
CA ARG A 109 29.99 -19.09 -5.78
C ARG A 109 30.83 -18.34 -4.76
N ARG A 110 31.11 -17.06 -5.00
CA ARG A 110 31.83 -16.19 -4.05
C ARG A 110 31.08 -16.03 -2.71
N GLU A 111 29.79 -16.35 -2.64
CA GLU A 111 29.04 -16.41 -1.36
C GLU A 111 29.60 -17.54 -0.45
N LEU A 112 30.02 -18.68 -1.03
CA LEU A 112 30.59 -19.80 -0.27
C LEU A 112 31.92 -19.43 0.34
N ASP A 113 32.75 -18.74 -0.41
CA ASP A 113 34.12 -18.39 -0.02
C ASP A 113 34.18 -17.05 0.75
N ARG A 114 33.04 -16.39 0.93
CA ARG A 114 32.90 -15.04 1.53
C ARG A 114 33.79 -13.99 0.88
N THR A 115 33.91 -14.07 -0.45
CA THR A 115 34.77 -13.20 -1.26
C THR A 115 33.97 -12.20 -2.11
N LEU A 116 32.70 -11.95 -1.74
CA LEU A 116 31.91 -10.90 -2.40
C LEU A 116 32.58 -9.54 -2.18
N PRO A 117 32.63 -8.68 -3.21
CA PRO A 117 33.11 -7.31 -3.07
C PRO A 117 32.32 -6.53 -2.02
N GLU A 118 32.96 -5.50 -1.46
CA GLU A 118 32.30 -4.59 -0.53
C GLU A 118 31.04 -4.00 -1.15
N GLY A 119 29.94 -4.02 -0.38
CA GLY A 119 28.62 -3.56 -0.84
C GLY A 119 27.80 -4.59 -1.60
N GLU A 120 28.38 -5.73 -2.02
CA GLU A 120 27.63 -6.86 -2.54
C GLU A 120 27.12 -7.76 -1.39
N ARG A 121 25.92 -8.30 -1.56
CA ARG A 121 25.28 -9.21 -0.59
C ARG A 121 24.52 -10.29 -1.33
N GLY A 122 24.80 -11.54 -0.97
CA GLY A 122 24.00 -12.68 -1.35
C GLY A 122 22.74 -12.84 -0.49
N PHE A 123 22.02 -13.91 -0.71
CA PHE A 123 20.86 -14.26 0.12
C PHE A 123 21.30 -14.65 1.55
N SER A 124 22.46 -15.30 1.69
CA SER A 124 23.04 -15.70 2.99
C SER A 124 23.40 -14.51 3.90
N ASP A 125 23.61 -13.32 3.32
CA ASP A 125 24.07 -12.14 4.04
C ASP A 125 22.91 -11.16 4.39
N ILE A 126 21.69 -11.56 4.14
CA ILE A 126 20.52 -10.75 4.47
C ILE A 126 20.37 -10.65 5.99
N ASP A 127 20.20 -9.43 6.50
CA ASP A 127 19.89 -9.16 7.91
C ASP A 127 18.49 -9.67 8.25
N LEU A 128 18.40 -10.72 9.05
CA LEU A 128 17.13 -11.35 9.42
C LEU A 128 16.26 -10.43 10.28
N ALA A 129 16.81 -9.58 11.12
CA ALA A 129 16.02 -8.63 11.90
C ALA A 129 15.37 -7.57 10.99
N ALA A 130 16.10 -7.10 9.98
CA ALA A 130 15.53 -6.25 8.94
C ALA A 130 14.49 -6.99 8.10
N PHE A 131 14.68 -8.26 7.80
CA PHE A 131 13.72 -9.11 7.08
C PHE A 131 12.42 -9.24 7.86
N GLU A 132 12.49 -9.59 9.14
CA GLU A 132 11.34 -9.67 10.05
C GLU A 132 10.61 -8.32 10.18
N SER A 133 11.37 -7.22 10.29
CA SER A 133 10.79 -5.88 10.34
C SER A 133 9.96 -5.54 9.10
N VAL A 134 10.41 -5.95 7.90
CA VAL A 134 9.65 -5.78 6.65
C VAL A 134 8.39 -6.63 6.67
N LEU A 135 8.49 -7.90 7.06
CA LEU A 135 7.33 -8.78 7.20
C LEU A 135 6.33 -8.17 8.19
N ARG A 136 6.78 -7.83 9.40
CA ARG A 136 5.93 -7.26 10.45
C ARG A 136 5.21 -5.99 10.00
N THR A 137 5.94 -5.02 9.46
CA THR A 137 5.34 -3.76 9.02
C THR A 137 4.31 -3.97 7.92
N ASN A 138 4.61 -4.81 6.94
CA ASN A 138 3.72 -5.00 5.79
C ASN A 138 2.53 -5.90 6.12
N THR A 139 2.71 -6.96 6.93
CA THR A 139 1.63 -7.90 7.26
C THR A 139 0.85 -7.47 8.49
N ILE A 140 1.49 -7.39 9.67
CA ILE A 140 0.81 -6.98 10.90
C ILE A 140 0.26 -5.56 10.77
N GLY A 141 1.01 -4.65 10.12
CA GLY A 141 0.55 -3.29 9.83
C GLY A 141 -0.64 -3.20 8.86
N THR A 142 -1.05 -4.31 8.24
CA THR A 142 -2.32 -4.45 7.49
C THR A 142 -3.37 -5.16 8.35
N VAL A 143 -2.99 -6.24 9.03
CA VAL A 143 -3.89 -7.05 9.86
C VAL A 143 -4.49 -6.24 11.00
N LEU A 144 -3.65 -5.49 11.71
CA LEU A 144 -4.07 -4.76 12.90
C LEU A 144 -5.09 -3.65 12.60
N PRO A 145 -4.90 -2.76 11.62
CA PRO A 145 -5.95 -1.82 11.24
C PRO A 145 -7.24 -2.51 10.77
N CYS A 146 -7.15 -3.62 10.02
CA CYS A 146 -8.33 -4.39 9.64
C CYS A 146 -9.10 -4.92 10.85
N ARG A 147 -8.37 -5.39 11.88
CA ARG A 147 -8.98 -5.88 13.13
C ARG A 147 -9.69 -4.77 13.89
N VAL A 148 -9.04 -3.62 14.05
CA VAL A 148 -9.56 -2.50 14.84
C VAL A 148 -10.73 -1.81 14.12
N PHE A 149 -10.52 -1.37 12.89
CA PHE A 149 -11.54 -0.64 12.13
C PHE A 149 -12.63 -1.55 11.55
N GLY A 150 -12.31 -2.82 11.28
CA GLY A 150 -13.29 -3.80 10.81
C GLY A 150 -14.42 -4.05 11.81
N MET A 151 -14.11 -4.04 13.11
CA MET A 151 -15.14 -4.13 14.15
C MET A 151 -16.07 -2.92 14.13
N GLN A 152 -15.53 -1.69 13.99
CA GLN A 152 -16.36 -0.49 13.88
C GLN A 152 -17.25 -0.51 12.62
N MET A 153 -16.72 -1.01 11.50
CA MET A 153 -17.50 -1.19 10.27
C MET A 153 -18.64 -2.18 10.47
N ALA A 154 -18.37 -3.32 11.12
CA ALA A 154 -19.40 -4.33 11.41
C ALA A 154 -20.52 -3.78 12.28
N GLU A 155 -20.20 -3.05 13.35
CA GLU A 155 -21.17 -2.38 14.22
C GLU A 155 -22.02 -1.32 13.50
N SER A 156 -21.47 -0.69 12.46
CA SER A 156 -22.13 0.41 11.71
C SER A 156 -22.78 -0.03 10.39
N GLY A 157 -22.94 -1.34 10.18
CA GLY A 157 -23.65 -1.90 9.01
C GLY A 157 -22.80 -2.06 7.75
N GLY A 158 -21.48 -2.15 7.89
CA GLY A 158 -20.57 -2.53 6.83
C GLY A 158 -19.55 -1.47 6.43
N GLY A 159 -18.76 -1.77 5.41
CA GLY A 159 -17.69 -0.90 4.93
C GLY A 159 -16.92 -1.46 3.74
N SER A 160 -15.85 -0.77 3.37
CA SER A 160 -14.94 -1.24 2.34
C SER A 160 -13.49 -1.09 2.80
N ILE A 161 -12.72 -2.18 2.68
CA ILE A 161 -11.29 -2.22 3.02
C ILE A 161 -10.50 -2.43 1.73
N LEU A 162 -9.50 -1.59 1.51
CA LEU A 162 -8.57 -1.69 0.41
C LEU A 162 -7.16 -1.96 0.93
N ASN A 163 -6.61 -3.10 0.60
CA ASN A 163 -5.24 -3.48 0.95
C ASN A 163 -4.26 -3.17 -0.19
N PHE A 164 -3.04 -2.80 0.14
CA PHE A 164 -1.97 -2.61 -0.82
C PHE A 164 -1.12 -3.88 -0.93
N ALA A 165 -1.40 -4.68 -1.93
CA ALA A 165 -0.55 -5.76 -2.42
C ALA A 165 0.59 -5.19 -3.29
N SER A 166 1.03 -5.90 -4.29
CA SER A 166 2.05 -5.51 -5.27
C SER A 166 2.02 -6.51 -6.42
N MET A 167 2.61 -6.17 -7.57
CA MET A 167 2.93 -7.18 -8.58
C MET A 167 3.80 -8.32 -8.03
N ASN A 168 4.58 -8.06 -6.96
CA ASN A 168 5.33 -9.09 -6.22
C ASN A 168 4.43 -10.19 -5.61
N THR A 169 3.15 -9.96 -5.48
CA THR A 169 2.16 -10.97 -5.07
C THR A 169 2.11 -12.14 -6.05
N TYR A 170 2.23 -11.85 -7.33
CA TYR A 170 2.09 -12.82 -8.41
C TYR A 170 3.44 -13.31 -8.95
N ARG A 171 4.41 -12.40 -9.07
CA ARG A 171 5.76 -12.68 -9.55
C ARG A 171 6.76 -11.97 -8.65
N PRO A 172 7.51 -12.70 -7.81
CA PRO A 172 8.51 -12.10 -6.95
C PRO A 172 9.62 -11.47 -7.79
N LEU A 173 9.89 -10.21 -7.55
CA LEU A 173 11.06 -9.56 -8.12
C LEU A 173 12.31 -10.03 -7.41
N THR A 174 13.41 -10.07 -8.15
CA THR A 174 14.74 -10.38 -7.59
C THR A 174 15.11 -9.41 -6.46
N ARG A 175 15.94 -9.85 -5.52
CA ARG A 175 16.53 -9.07 -4.41
C ARG A 175 15.60 -8.73 -3.24
N VAL A 176 14.30 -8.85 -3.37
CA VAL A 176 13.32 -8.30 -2.40
C VAL A 176 12.47 -9.37 -1.72
N ALA A 177 13.09 -10.46 -1.25
CA ALA A 177 12.41 -11.64 -0.72
C ALA A 177 11.38 -11.30 0.37
N ALA A 178 11.78 -10.56 1.43
CA ALA A 178 10.89 -10.19 2.52
C ALA A 178 9.66 -9.40 2.04
N TYR A 179 9.90 -8.45 1.14
CA TYR A 179 8.81 -7.65 0.56
C TYR A 179 7.87 -8.53 -0.28
N ALA A 180 8.42 -9.37 -1.17
CA ALA A 180 7.62 -10.26 -2.01
C ALA A 180 6.75 -11.20 -1.18
N MET A 181 7.34 -11.86 -0.16
CA MET A 181 6.61 -12.70 0.80
C MET A 181 5.49 -11.94 1.49
N SER A 182 5.76 -10.73 1.99
CA SER A 182 4.74 -9.92 2.66
C SER A 182 3.59 -9.56 1.73
N LYS A 183 3.85 -9.28 0.45
CA LYS A 183 2.82 -8.90 -0.51
C LYS A 183 1.99 -10.09 -1.00
N ALA A 184 2.57 -11.28 -1.09
CA ALA A 184 1.84 -12.52 -1.30
C ALA A 184 0.90 -12.83 -0.11
N ALA A 185 1.39 -12.65 1.12
CA ALA A 185 0.59 -12.80 2.34
C ALA A 185 -0.61 -11.84 2.37
N ILE A 186 -0.46 -10.58 1.92
CA ILE A 186 -1.56 -9.60 1.85
C ILE A 186 -2.69 -10.07 0.92
N ALA A 187 -2.37 -10.62 -0.24
CA ALA A 187 -3.40 -11.12 -1.16
C ALA A 187 -4.17 -12.30 -0.56
N ASN A 188 -3.47 -13.25 0.05
CA ASN A 188 -4.09 -14.37 0.74
C ASN A 188 -4.95 -13.89 1.92
N PHE A 189 -4.44 -12.98 2.75
CA PHE A 189 -5.18 -12.37 3.86
C PHE A 189 -6.43 -11.61 3.38
N THR A 190 -6.35 -10.93 2.23
CA THR A 190 -7.49 -10.25 1.62
C THR A 190 -8.63 -11.22 1.30
N GLN A 191 -8.32 -12.39 0.74
CA GLN A 191 -9.32 -13.44 0.45
C GLN A 191 -9.92 -14.01 1.73
N PHE A 192 -9.08 -14.36 2.71
CA PHE A 192 -9.53 -14.84 4.01
C PHE A 192 -10.49 -13.85 4.67
N LEU A 193 -10.09 -12.59 4.75
CA LEU A 193 -10.84 -11.58 5.47
C LEU A 193 -12.14 -11.19 4.74
N ALA A 194 -12.14 -11.21 3.41
CA ALA A 194 -13.32 -11.00 2.59
C ALA A 194 -14.42 -12.04 2.89
N ASN A 195 -14.04 -13.32 3.02
CA ASN A 195 -14.95 -14.38 3.41
C ASN A 195 -15.43 -14.21 4.86
N TYR A 196 -14.50 -13.87 5.78
CA TYR A 196 -14.79 -13.72 7.20
C TYR A 196 -15.79 -12.59 7.50
N TYR A 197 -15.63 -11.43 6.85
CA TYR A 197 -16.46 -10.25 7.09
C TYR A 197 -17.65 -10.11 6.13
N ALA A 198 -17.87 -11.04 5.20
CA ALA A 198 -19.01 -10.99 4.28
C ALA A 198 -20.37 -10.85 5.01
N PRO A 199 -20.65 -11.61 6.11
CA PRO A 199 -21.90 -11.45 6.85
C PRO A 199 -22.10 -10.09 7.51
N ALA A 200 -21.01 -9.34 7.74
CA ALA A 200 -21.03 -7.97 8.27
C ALA A 200 -21.15 -6.90 7.18
N ASN A 201 -21.38 -7.30 5.92
CA ASN A 201 -21.45 -6.40 4.77
C ASN A 201 -20.19 -5.53 4.59
N ILE A 202 -19.01 -6.12 4.81
CA ILE A 202 -17.72 -5.47 4.59
C ILE A 202 -17.06 -6.13 3.37
N ARG A 203 -16.81 -5.33 2.34
CA ARG A 203 -16.06 -5.77 1.16
C ARG A 203 -14.57 -5.50 1.37
N ILE A 204 -13.74 -6.48 1.02
CA ILE A 204 -12.29 -6.39 1.22
C ILE A 204 -11.60 -6.81 -0.07
N ASN A 205 -10.86 -5.87 -0.64
CA ASN A 205 -10.13 -6.08 -1.88
C ASN A 205 -8.71 -5.53 -1.77
N ALA A 206 -7.87 -5.83 -2.74
CA ALA A 206 -6.52 -5.31 -2.82
C ALA A 206 -6.21 -4.74 -4.19
N VAL A 207 -5.33 -3.75 -4.24
CA VAL A 207 -4.65 -3.33 -5.46
C VAL A 207 -3.22 -3.85 -5.45
N ALA A 208 -2.71 -4.20 -6.61
CA ALA A 208 -1.33 -4.64 -6.83
C ALA A 208 -0.63 -3.66 -7.80
N PRO A 209 -0.10 -2.53 -7.28
CA PRO A 209 0.57 -1.56 -8.13
C PRO A 209 1.84 -2.12 -8.75
N GLY A 210 2.08 -1.74 -10.01
CA GLY A 210 3.32 -1.93 -10.71
C GLY A 210 4.39 -0.90 -10.33
N PHE A 211 5.14 -0.45 -11.32
CA PHE A 211 6.17 0.56 -11.11
C PHE A 211 5.60 1.98 -11.25
N PHE A 212 5.30 2.58 -10.11
CA PHE A 212 4.96 3.99 -9.99
C PHE A 212 6.18 4.78 -9.53
N VAL A 213 6.52 5.84 -10.24
CA VAL A 213 7.68 6.69 -9.87
C VAL A 213 7.35 7.45 -8.60
N ASN A 214 8.29 7.44 -7.68
CA ASN A 214 8.25 8.21 -6.44
C ASN A 214 9.68 8.58 -6.02
N GLU A 215 9.81 9.50 -5.08
CA GLU A 215 11.10 9.99 -4.59
C GLU A 215 12.07 8.88 -4.14
N ARG A 216 11.53 7.76 -3.61
CA ARG A 216 12.35 6.63 -3.17
C ARG A 216 12.81 5.74 -4.32
N SER A 217 11.94 5.55 -5.33
CA SER A 217 12.21 4.64 -6.46
C SER A 217 12.96 5.33 -7.59
N VAL A 218 12.83 6.64 -7.74
CA VAL A 218 13.45 7.40 -8.83
C VAL A 218 14.95 7.15 -8.92
N LYS A 219 15.67 7.18 -7.80
CA LYS A 219 17.12 6.95 -7.75
C LYS A 219 17.57 5.55 -8.17
N TYR A 220 16.67 4.58 -8.23
CA TYR A 220 16.98 3.22 -8.69
C TYR A 220 16.54 2.98 -10.14
N LEU A 221 15.65 3.81 -10.65
CA LEU A 221 15.02 3.66 -11.96
C LEU A 221 15.52 4.68 -12.98
N ARG A 222 16.06 5.82 -12.50
CA ARG A 222 16.59 6.89 -13.34
C ARG A 222 18.03 7.20 -12.96
N THR A 223 18.77 7.69 -13.95
CA THR A 223 20.11 8.27 -13.80
C THR A 223 19.99 9.74 -13.38
N PRO A 224 21.07 10.36 -12.83
CA PRO A 224 21.04 11.77 -12.39
C PRO A 224 20.68 12.77 -13.50
N ASP A 225 20.99 12.45 -14.75
CA ASP A 225 20.65 13.23 -15.95
C ASP A 225 19.21 13.02 -16.45
N GLY A 226 18.41 12.20 -15.72
CA GLY A 226 17.01 11.94 -16.01
C GLY A 226 16.73 10.77 -16.95
N GLY A 227 17.76 10.12 -17.51
CA GLY A 227 17.67 8.91 -18.30
C GLY A 227 17.20 7.69 -17.49
N LEU A 228 17.08 6.54 -18.11
CA LEU A 228 16.78 5.29 -17.42
C LEU A 228 18.08 4.66 -16.90
N SER A 229 18.05 4.17 -15.65
CA SER A 229 19.09 3.27 -15.15
C SER A 229 18.98 1.90 -15.84
N PRO A 230 20.02 1.03 -15.77
CA PRO A 230 19.92 -0.34 -16.29
C PRO A 230 18.75 -1.14 -15.69
N ARG A 231 18.35 -0.82 -14.46
CA ARG A 231 17.13 -1.38 -13.85
C ARG A 231 15.87 -0.78 -14.47
N GLY A 232 15.87 0.53 -14.67
CA GLY A 232 14.75 1.24 -15.32
C GLY A 232 14.49 0.72 -16.72
N GLU A 233 15.53 0.50 -17.51
CA GLU A 233 15.42 -0.09 -18.86
C GLU A 233 14.78 -1.47 -18.82
N ARG A 234 15.24 -2.36 -17.93
CA ARG A 234 14.63 -3.69 -17.78
C ARG A 234 13.16 -3.61 -17.38
N VAL A 235 12.80 -2.69 -16.49
CA VAL A 235 11.40 -2.47 -16.11
C VAL A 235 10.58 -2.03 -17.31
N MET A 236 11.11 -1.12 -18.14
CA MET A 236 10.43 -0.65 -19.36
C MET A 236 10.24 -1.75 -20.37
N GLN A 237 11.26 -2.58 -20.62
CA GLN A 237 11.19 -3.73 -21.53
C GLN A 237 10.08 -4.73 -21.13
N HIS A 238 9.78 -4.84 -19.84
CA HIS A 238 8.73 -5.72 -19.33
C HIS A 238 7.39 -5.00 -19.04
N THR A 239 7.29 -3.71 -19.32
CA THR A 239 6.05 -2.95 -19.14
C THR A 239 5.46 -2.62 -20.53
N PRO A 240 4.44 -3.32 -21.03
CA PRO A 240 3.89 -3.13 -22.37
C PRO A 240 3.45 -1.69 -22.67
N LEU A 241 2.95 -0.94 -21.67
CA LEU A 241 2.62 0.48 -21.86
C LEU A 241 3.86 1.39 -22.03
N GLY A 242 5.09 0.88 -21.90
CA GLY A 242 6.34 1.58 -22.19
C GLY A 242 6.67 2.77 -21.28
N ARG A 243 6.04 2.86 -20.11
CA ARG A 243 6.26 3.95 -19.15
C ARG A 243 6.00 3.52 -17.72
N PHE A 244 6.48 4.30 -16.78
CA PHE A 244 6.07 4.17 -15.37
C PHE A 244 4.64 4.71 -15.18
N GLY A 245 3.95 4.17 -14.18
CA GLY A 245 2.67 4.69 -13.74
C GLY A 245 2.84 5.98 -12.93
N GLU A 246 1.85 6.86 -13.03
CA GLU A 246 1.71 8.05 -12.19
C GLU A 246 0.67 7.80 -11.10
N ALA A 247 0.89 8.33 -9.89
CA ALA A 247 0.03 8.05 -8.74
C ALA A 247 -1.48 8.30 -8.99
N PRO A 248 -1.91 9.34 -9.72
CA PRO A 248 -3.31 9.54 -10.05
C PRO A 248 -3.94 8.42 -10.89
N GLU A 249 -3.17 7.67 -11.67
CA GLU A 249 -3.69 6.60 -12.51
C GLU A 249 -4.20 5.38 -11.71
N LEU A 250 -3.82 5.31 -10.43
CA LEU A 250 -4.34 4.31 -9.51
C LEU A 250 -5.77 4.62 -9.05
N LEU A 251 -6.19 5.90 -9.11
CA LEU A 251 -7.44 6.37 -8.52
C LEU A 251 -8.68 5.72 -9.13
N GLY A 252 -8.70 5.47 -10.42
CA GLY A 252 -9.84 4.82 -11.08
C GLY A 252 -10.15 3.43 -10.51
N CYS A 253 -9.11 2.62 -10.32
CA CYS A 253 -9.24 1.29 -9.71
C CYS A 253 -9.62 1.39 -8.22
N VAL A 254 -8.99 2.30 -7.47
CA VAL A 254 -9.28 2.53 -6.05
C VAL A 254 -10.72 3.00 -5.86
N GLU A 255 -11.18 4.00 -6.61
CA GLU A 255 -12.55 4.49 -6.54
C GLU A 255 -13.56 3.38 -6.84
N TRP A 256 -13.32 2.59 -7.89
CA TRP A 256 -14.18 1.47 -8.23
C TRP A 256 -14.30 0.46 -7.09
N LEU A 257 -13.17 -0.01 -6.53
CA LEU A 257 -13.17 -1.02 -5.46
C LEU A 257 -13.80 -0.53 -4.16
N LEU A 258 -13.71 0.78 -3.89
CA LEU A 258 -14.30 1.40 -2.69
C LEU A 258 -15.77 1.79 -2.86
N ASP A 259 -16.27 1.90 -4.08
CA ASP A 259 -17.65 2.31 -4.38
C ASP A 259 -18.62 1.16 -4.09
N ASP A 260 -19.49 1.36 -3.10
CA ASP A 260 -20.47 0.37 -2.64
C ASP A 260 -21.51 0.01 -3.71
N TYR A 261 -21.63 0.81 -4.76
CA TYR A 261 -22.58 0.60 -5.86
C TYR A 261 -21.91 -0.12 -7.03
N LYS A 262 -20.78 0.43 -7.49
CA LYS A 262 -20.06 -0.10 -8.67
C LYS A 262 -19.37 -1.42 -8.39
N ALA A 263 -18.94 -1.66 -7.15
CA ALA A 263 -18.26 -2.87 -6.71
C ALA A 263 -19.10 -3.67 -5.69
N ALA A 264 -20.42 -3.53 -5.70
CA ALA A 264 -21.33 -4.16 -4.72
C ALA A 264 -21.13 -5.70 -4.61
N PHE A 265 -20.79 -6.35 -5.71
CA PHE A 265 -20.58 -7.81 -5.76
C PHE A 265 -19.09 -8.19 -5.94
N VAL A 266 -18.19 -7.28 -5.57
CA VAL A 266 -16.73 -7.48 -5.71
C VAL A 266 -16.08 -7.49 -4.33
N THR A 267 -15.60 -8.65 -3.92
CA THR A 267 -14.83 -8.84 -2.68
C THR A 267 -13.83 -9.98 -2.83
N GLY A 268 -12.71 -9.94 -2.12
CA GLY A 268 -11.68 -10.97 -2.10
C GLY A 268 -10.71 -10.94 -3.28
N ILE A 269 -10.77 -9.93 -4.15
CA ILE A 269 -9.89 -9.86 -5.32
C ILE A 269 -8.65 -8.99 -5.06
N THR A 270 -7.60 -9.28 -5.82
CA THR A 270 -6.42 -8.42 -5.94
C THR A 270 -6.26 -7.98 -7.40
N VAL A 271 -6.33 -6.68 -7.66
CA VAL A 271 -6.32 -6.12 -9.01
C VAL A 271 -4.95 -5.54 -9.34
N PRO A 272 -4.23 -6.08 -10.35
CA PRO A 272 -3.02 -5.45 -10.87
C PRO A 272 -3.32 -4.12 -11.54
N VAL A 273 -2.50 -3.09 -11.23
CA VAL A 273 -2.47 -1.81 -11.94
C VAL A 273 -1.00 -1.54 -12.26
N ASP A 274 -0.50 -2.09 -13.35
CA ASP A 274 0.93 -2.29 -13.59
C ASP A 274 1.41 -2.00 -15.02
N GLY A 275 0.56 -1.44 -15.86
CA GLY A 275 0.90 -1.17 -17.25
C GLY A 275 1.14 -2.43 -18.10
N GLY A 276 0.61 -3.58 -17.65
CA GLY A 276 0.76 -4.87 -18.30
C GLY A 276 2.02 -5.65 -17.90
N PHE A 277 2.75 -5.22 -16.88
CA PHE A 277 3.99 -5.86 -16.44
C PHE A 277 3.79 -7.36 -16.13
N LEU A 278 2.73 -7.73 -15.44
CA LEU A 278 2.42 -9.13 -15.13
C LEU A 278 1.97 -9.95 -16.35
N ALA A 279 1.42 -9.31 -17.36
CA ALA A 279 1.00 -9.95 -18.60
C ALA A 279 2.18 -10.19 -19.56
N SER A 280 3.31 -9.48 -19.38
CA SER A 280 4.50 -9.64 -20.21
C SER A 280 5.17 -10.97 -19.94
N THR A 281 5.39 -11.77 -20.96
CA THR A 281 6.13 -13.05 -20.89
C THR A 281 7.64 -12.84 -20.97
N GLY A 282 8.10 -11.68 -21.45
CA GLY A 282 9.52 -11.38 -21.69
C GLY A 282 10.07 -11.97 -22.99
N VAL A 283 9.22 -12.50 -23.87
CA VAL A 283 9.55 -13.00 -25.22
C VAL A 283 8.66 -12.36 -26.25
#